data_f659aabc4e5c301efb857adf81a946da
#
_entry.id   f659aabc4e5c301efb857adf81a946da
#
_cell.length_a   1.000
_cell.length_b   1.000
_cell.length_c   1.000
_cell.angle_alpha   90.00
_cell.angle_beta   90.00
_cell.angle_gamma   90.00
#
_symmetry.space_group_name_H-M   'P 1'
#
loop_
_entity.id
_entity.type
_entity.pdbx_description
1 polymer ?
#
loop_
_entity_poly.entity_id
_entity_poly.type
_entity_poly.pdbx_seq_one_letter_code
_entity_poly.pdbx_strand_id
1 'polypeptide(L)'
;ASQVREAGVEDLILDPGARELNEMLTAFTQLRRXALKKNXRPLGFPLIAFAGADTVEEEALRATQAIAKYAGIVVLDHMEPALLYPLITLRQNIYTDPQKPIQVEPRLYEVGTPDETSPLLITTNFSLTFFSVSGEVEGTGKPAWLLVADADGQSVLTSWAAGKFDALKIAKTVKESGVETKLAHHKLVIPGHVASLSGEVEEELPGWQVMVGPREAVDIPTYLKTVWSQS
;
A
#
# COMPACT_ATOMS: atom_id res chain seq x y z
N ALA A 1 16.51 7.66 31.37
CA ALA A 1 16.17 8.53 30.24
C ALA A 1 16.28 10.01 30.60
N SER A 2 15.64 10.47 31.71
CA SER A 2 15.64 11.89 32.07
C SER A 2 17.05 12.45 32.27
N GLN A 3 17.88 11.80 33.06
CA GLN A 3 19.26 12.20 33.32
C GLN A 3 20.11 12.28 32.03
N VAL A 4 19.91 11.35 31.12
CA VAL A 4 20.63 11.31 29.85
C VAL A 4 20.19 12.48 28.95
N ARG A 5 18.88 12.79 28.96
CA ARG A 5 18.37 13.96 28.23
C ARG A 5 18.89 15.28 28.80
N GLU A 6 18.96 15.37 30.13
CA GLU A 6 19.54 16.55 30.81
C GLU A 6 21.01 16.77 30.43
N ALA A 7 21.71 15.68 30.06
CA ALA A 7 23.07 15.72 29.56
C ALA A 7 23.17 16.05 28.06
N GLY A 8 22.02 16.34 27.41
CA GLY A 8 21.99 16.80 26.02
C GLY A 8 21.76 15.72 24.96
N VAL A 9 21.46 14.49 25.35
CA VAL A 9 21.18 13.39 24.40
C VAL A 9 19.66 13.33 24.16
N GLU A 10 19.25 13.61 22.94
CA GLU A 10 17.82 13.67 22.58
C GLU A 10 17.27 12.36 22.05
N ASP A 11 18.06 11.63 21.26
CA ASP A 11 17.65 10.38 20.63
C ASP A 11 18.03 9.20 21.52
N LEU A 12 17.04 8.56 22.12
CA LEU A 12 17.23 7.47 23.05
C LEU A 12 16.53 6.21 22.61
N ILE A 13 17.12 5.08 22.94
CA ILE A 13 16.53 3.76 22.79
C ILE A 13 16.56 3.11 24.19
N LEU A 14 15.46 2.49 24.60
CA LEU A 14 15.36 1.88 25.92
C LEU A 14 15.58 0.38 25.82
N ASP A 15 16.60 -0.12 26.53
CA ASP A 15 16.81 -1.55 26.77
C ASP A 15 16.40 -1.86 28.22
N PRO A 16 15.35 -2.64 28.44
CA PRO A 16 14.97 -3.02 29.79
C PRO A 16 15.86 -4.09 30.42
N GLY A 17 16.81 -4.62 29.65
CA GLY A 17 17.72 -5.66 30.12
C GLY A 17 17.08 -7.06 30.17
N ALA A 18 15.84 -7.19 29.71
CA ALA A 18 15.13 -8.48 29.69
C ALA A 18 15.61 -9.32 28.50
N ARG A 19 16.08 -10.52 28.76
CA ARG A 19 16.61 -11.42 27.74
C ARG A 19 15.79 -12.69 27.58
N GLU A 20 15.05 -13.07 28.63
CA GLU A 20 14.18 -14.23 28.58
C GLU A 20 12.78 -13.88 28.11
N LEU A 21 12.11 -14.83 27.46
CA LEU A 21 10.81 -14.62 26.79
C LEU A 21 9.78 -13.95 27.73
N ASN A 22 9.59 -14.51 28.93
CA ASN A 22 8.61 -14.02 29.89
C ASN A 22 9.01 -12.68 30.50
N GLU A 23 10.30 -12.45 30.72
CA GLU A 23 10.82 -11.18 31.20
C GLU A 23 10.59 -10.07 30.18
N MET A 24 10.91 -10.37 28.92
CA MET A 24 10.72 -9.43 27.81
C MET A 24 9.24 -9.05 27.67
N LEU A 25 8.33 -10.04 27.69
CA LEU A 25 6.90 -9.82 27.63
C LEU A 25 6.42 -8.89 28.73
N THR A 26 6.86 -9.17 29.96
CA THR A 26 6.48 -8.38 31.12
C THR A 26 7.03 -6.96 31.06
N ALA A 27 8.33 -6.82 30.83
CA ALA A 27 9.02 -5.52 30.80
C ALA A 27 8.46 -4.60 29.73
N PHE A 28 8.33 -5.12 28.48
CA PHE A 28 7.84 -4.32 27.34
C PHE A 28 6.40 -3.89 27.55
N THR A 29 5.55 -4.79 28.07
CA THR A 29 4.14 -4.47 28.37
C THR A 29 4.05 -3.38 29.43
N GLN A 30 4.83 -3.51 30.50
CA GLN A 30 4.81 -2.53 31.61
C GLN A 30 5.33 -1.16 31.14
N LEU A 31 6.46 -1.13 30.43
CA LEU A 31 7.06 0.11 29.92
C LEU A 31 6.07 0.82 29.00
N ARG A 32 5.48 0.09 28.05
CA ARG A 32 4.54 0.69 27.10
C ARG A 32 3.27 1.20 27.78
N ARG A 33 2.73 0.48 28.76
CA ARG A 33 1.59 0.93 29.57
C ARG A 33 1.89 2.18 30.37
N UNK A 34 3.05 2.15 30.74
CA UNK A 34 3.40 3.12 31.47
C UNK A 34 3.53 4.28 30.76
N ALA A 35 4.13 4.31 29.68
CA ALA A 35 4.29 5.40 28.75
C ALA A 35 2.95 5.98 28.28
N LEU A 36 2.05 5.14 27.85
CA LEU A 36 0.77 5.56 27.26
C LEU A 36 -0.29 5.91 28.28
N LYS A 37 -0.56 5.04 29.25
CA LYS A 37 -1.67 5.25 30.19
C LYS A 37 -1.35 6.28 31.28
N LYS A 38 -0.05 6.41 31.64
CA LYS A 38 0.39 7.36 32.70
C LYS A 38 1.20 8.52 32.11
N ASN A 39 1.29 8.61 30.80
CA ASN A 39 2.03 9.69 30.12
C ASN A 39 3.50 9.86 30.55
N UNK A 40 4.33 8.82 30.87
CA UNK A 40 5.32 8.81 31.19
C UNK A 40 6.10 8.99 30.26
N ARG A 41 6.37 10.14 29.64
CA ARG A 41 7.18 10.50 28.48
C ARG A 41 8.59 9.93 28.50
N PRO A 42 9.30 9.89 29.65
CA PRO A 42 10.63 9.27 29.67
C PRO A 42 10.64 7.78 29.33
N LEU A 43 9.50 7.12 29.32
CA LEU A 43 9.36 5.72 28.90
C LEU A 43 8.81 5.58 27.46
N GLY A 44 8.60 6.70 26.77
CA GLY A 44 8.01 6.72 25.44
C GLY A 44 8.99 6.51 24.28
N PHE A 45 10.27 6.34 24.58
CA PHE A 45 11.28 6.10 23.55
C PHE A 45 11.16 4.67 22.98
N PRO A 46 11.68 4.46 21.76
CA PRO A 46 11.66 3.12 21.16
C PRO A 46 12.32 2.07 22.06
N LEU A 47 11.74 0.87 22.11
CA LEU A 47 12.27 -0.25 22.87
C LEU A 47 13.14 -1.12 21.93
N ILE A 48 14.29 -1.58 22.43
CA ILE A 48 15.15 -2.55 21.72
C ILE A 48 15.01 -3.91 22.39
N ALA A 49 14.88 -4.93 21.58
CA ALA A 49 14.84 -6.34 22.00
C ALA A 49 16.03 -7.08 21.42
N PHE A 50 16.70 -7.86 22.25
CA PHE A 50 17.75 -8.81 21.81
C PHE A 50 17.11 -10.19 21.79
N ALA A 51 16.78 -10.67 20.59
CA ALA A 51 16.02 -11.92 20.42
C ALA A 51 16.92 -13.13 20.19
N GLY A 52 18.22 -12.91 20.04
CA GLY A 52 19.18 -13.98 19.76
C GLY A 52 19.01 -15.22 20.63
N ALA A 53 19.20 -16.39 20.04
CA ALA A 53 19.05 -17.69 20.69
C ALA A 53 19.91 -18.73 19.98
N ASP A 54 20.10 -19.88 20.63
CA ASP A 54 20.93 -20.95 20.08
C ASP A 54 20.35 -21.58 18.82
N THR A 55 19.03 -21.50 18.63
CA THR A 55 18.37 -22.04 17.44
C THR A 55 17.53 -20.95 16.76
N VAL A 56 17.39 -21.09 15.43
CA VAL A 56 16.57 -20.17 14.61
C VAL A 56 15.10 -20.16 15.07
N GLU A 57 14.58 -21.30 15.48
CA GLU A 57 13.19 -21.44 15.93
C GLU A 57 12.94 -20.69 17.23
N GLU A 58 13.85 -20.78 18.18
CA GLU A 58 13.73 -20.06 19.45
C GLU A 58 13.88 -18.56 19.22
N GLU A 59 14.83 -18.17 18.38
CA GLU A 59 15.02 -16.78 18.00
C GLU A 59 13.76 -16.22 17.31
N ALA A 60 13.15 -17.01 16.40
CA ALA A 60 11.91 -16.62 15.73
C ALA A 60 10.79 -16.37 16.76
N LEU A 61 10.68 -17.23 17.76
CA LEU A 61 9.68 -17.10 18.81
C LEU A 61 9.89 -15.81 19.63
N ARG A 62 11.14 -15.57 20.06
CA ARG A 62 11.49 -14.35 20.83
C ARG A 62 11.28 -13.09 20.01
N ALA A 63 11.72 -13.09 18.73
CA ALA A 63 11.55 -11.95 17.84
C ALA A 63 10.09 -11.67 17.54
N THR A 64 9.29 -12.71 17.30
CA THR A 64 7.84 -12.60 17.08
C THR A 64 7.18 -11.91 18.27
N GLN A 65 7.48 -12.38 19.48
CA GLN A 65 6.93 -11.77 20.68
C GLN A 65 7.37 -10.31 20.83
N ALA A 66 8.66 -10.02 20.57
CA ALA A 66 9.19 -8.66 20.67
C ALA A 66 8.45 -7.70 19.74
N ILE A 67 8.27 -8.11 18.47
CA ILE A 67 7.53 -7.32 17.47
C ILE A 67 6.08 -7.09 17.94
N ALA A 68 5.41 -8.17 18.35
CA ALA A 68 4.02 -8.08 18.80
C ALA A 68 3.87 -7.27 20.09
N LYS A 69 4.96 -7.11 20.87
CA LYS A 69 4.95 -6.42 22.17
C LYS A 69 5.85 -5.18 22.19
N TYR A 70 5.70 -4.37 21.14
CA TYR A 70 6.15 -2.97 21.14
C TYR A 70 7.63 -2.72 20.88
N ALA A 71 8.42 -3.71 20.50
CA ALA A 71 9.81 -3.47 20.13
C ALA A 71 9.87 -2.62 18.85
N GLY A 72 10.61 -1.53 18.89
CA GLY A 72 10.90 -0.72 17.71
C GLY A 72 12.13 -1.22 16.96
N ILE A 73 13.03 -1.91 17.68
CA ILE A 73 14.23 -2.49 17.13
C ILE A 73 14.34 -3.91 17.66
N VAL A 74 14.63 -4.88 16.78
CA VAL A 74 14.85 -6.27 17.17
C VAL A 74 16.22 -6.69 16.63
N VAL A 75 17.09 -7.14 17.54
CA VAL A 75 18.44 -7.62 17.19
C VAL A 75 18.37 -9.14 17.07
N LEU A 76 18.86 -9.64 15.96
CA LEU A 76 18.88 -11.08 15.63
C LEU A 76 20.32 -11.57 15.52
N ASP A 77 20.55 -12.84 15.84
CA ASP A 77 21.85 -13.50 15.65
C ASP A 77 21.90 -14.23 14.30
N HIS A 78 20.75 -14.66 13.78
CA HIS A 78 20.67 -15.39 12.51
C HIS A 78 20.05 -14.50 11.43
N MET A 79 20.51 -14.68 10.18
CA MET A 79 20.07 -13.88 9.03
C MET A 79 19.62 -14.82 7.91
N GLU A 80 18.45 -15.43 8.09
CA GLU A 80 17.90 -16.41 7.15
C GLU A 80 16.53 -16.00 6.64
N PRO A 81 16.21 -16.22 5.35
CA PRO A 81 14.88 -15.89 4.83
C PRO A 81 13.73 -16.56 5.61
N ALA A 82 13.93 -17.81 6.06
CA ALA A 82 12.93 -18.54 6.83
C ALA A 82 12.58 -17.84 8.15
N LEU A 83 13.55 -17.11 8.74
CA LEU A 83 13.34 -16.30 9.93
C LEU A 83 12.76 -14.93 9.58
N LEU A 84 13.32 -14.25 8.59
CA LEU A 84 13.02 -12.86 8.29
C LEU A 84 11.64 -12.64 7.68
N TYR A 85 11.20 -13.50 6.73
CA TYR A 85 9.92 -13.30 6.05
C TYR A 85 8.72 -13.32 7.00
N PRO A 86 8.60 -14.29 7.92
CA PRO A 86 7.50 -14.26 8.89
C PRO A 86 7.54 -13.03 9.80
N LEU A 87 8.72 -12.59 10.22
CA LEU A 87 8.84 -11.41 11.11
C LEU A 87 8.42 -10.13 10.38
N ILE A 88 8.84 -9.95 9.13
CA ILE A 88 8.45 -8.79 8.31
C ILE A 88 6.94 -8.82 8.07
N THR A 89 6.38 -10.00 7.76
CA THR A 89 4.94 -10.18 7.55
C THR A 89 4.16 -9.80 8.80
N LEU A 90 4.59 -10.29 9.96
CA LEU A 90 3.95 -9.94 11.25
C LEU A 90 3.99 -8.44 11.48
N ARG A 91 5.15 -7.82 11.27
CA ARG A 91 5.30 -6.37 11.46
C ARG A 91 4.35 -5.59 10.55
N GLN A 92 4.23 -5.98 9.30
CA GLN A 92 3.28 -5.33 8.37
C GLN A 92 1.84 -5.50 8.85
N ASN A 93 1.47 -6.70 9.28
CA ASN A 93 0.11 -6.98 9.74
C ASN A 93 -0.27 -6.13 10.97
N ILE A 94 0.66 -5.90 11.89
CA ILE A 94 0.41 -5.09 13.10
C ILE A 94 0.12 -3.63 12.73
N TYR A 95 0.80 -3.11 11.71
CA TYR A 95 0.66 -1.71 11.30
C TYR A 95 -0.37 -1.51 10.18
N THR A 96 -1.08 -2.57 9.80
CA THR A 96 -2.13 -2.51 8.77
C THR A 96 -3.47 -2.79 9.44
N ASP A 97 -4.47 -1.95 9.17
CA ASP A 97 -5.83 -2.20 9.65
C ASP A 97 -6.37 -3.42 8.88
N PRO A 98 -6.69 -4.53 9.55
CA PRO A 98 -7.18 -5.71 8.85
C PRO A 98 -8.55 -5.52 8.21
N GLN A 99 -9.27 -4.46 8.59
CA GLN A 99 -10.56 -4.13 8.00
C GLN A 99 -10.42 -3.22 6.78
N LYS A 100 -9.21 -2.70 6.53
CA LYS A 100 -8.94 -1.86 5.36
C LYS A 100 -7.96 -2.58 4.44
N PRO A 101 -8.35 -2.83 3.20
CA PRO A 101 -7.41 -3.44 2.23
C PRO A 101 -6.16 -2.58 2.06
N ILE A 102 -5.04 -3.22 1.76
CA ILE A 102 -3.81 -2.50 1.43
C ILE A 102 -4.07 -1.68 0.15
N GLN A 103 -3.81 -0.39 0.22
CA GLN A 103 -4.18 0.51 -0.86
C GLN A 103 -3.01 1.43 -1.23
N VAL A 104 -3.03 1.86 -2.50
CA VAL A 104 -2.11 2.86 -3.02
C VAL A 104 -2.78 4.23 -2.96
N GLU A 105 -1.99 5.27 -3.06
CA GLU A 105 -2.51 6.64 -3.05
C GLU A 105 -3.34 6.91 -4.31
N PRO A 106 -4.59 7.40 -4.17
CA PRO A 106 -5.39 7.78 -5.35
C PRO A 106 -4.76 9.01 -6.02
N ARG A 107 -4.30 8.84 -7.24
CA ARG A 107 -3.72 9.92 -8.06
C ARG A 107 -3.43 9.42 -9.47
N LEU A 108 -2.92 10.31 -10.30
CA LEU A 108 -2.45 9.97 -11.65
C LEU A 108 -1.00 9.46 -11.55
N TYR A 109 -0.76 8.28 -12.09
CA TYR A 109 0.57 7.65 -12.13
C TYR A 109 1.08 7.61 -13.58
N GLU A 110 2.39 7.80 -13.71
CA GLU A 110 3.10 7.62 -14.97
C GLU A 110 3.68 6.21 -14.99
N VAL A 111 3.27 5.41 -15.95
CA VAL A 111 3.85 4.09 -16.17
C VAL A 111 4.76 4.23 -17.39
N GLY A 112 6.06 4.09 -17.16
CA GLY A 112 7.07 4.48 -18.16
C GLY A 112 7.19 5.99 -18.26
N THR A 113 7.34 6.50 -19.48
CA THR A 113 7.42 7.96 -19.75
C THR A 113 6.26 8.34 -20.70
N PRO A 114 5.02 8.46 -20.18
CA PRO A 114 3.89 8.74 -21.05
C PRO A 114 3.92 10.18 -21.59
N ASP A 115 3.40 10.33 -22.80
CA ASP A 115 3.25 11.62 -23.47
C ASP A 115 1.76 11.92 -23.68
N GLU A 116 1.48 12.97 -24.45
CA GLU A 116 0.11 13.45 -24.72
C GLU A 116 -0.73 12.47 -25.57
N THR A 117 -0.09 11.51 -26.25
CA THR A 117 -0.79 10.50 -27.09
C THR A 117 -0.94 9.16 -26.37
N SER A 118 -0.33 9.01 -25.20
CA SER A 118 -0.30 7.74 -24.45
C SER A 118 -1.68 7.41 -23.87
N PRO A 119 -2.05 6.12 -23.80
CA PRO A 119 -3.37 5.74 -23.28
C PRO A 119 -3.57 6.15 -21.82
N LEU A 120 -4.79 6.52 -21.50
CA LEU A 120 -5.23 6.76 -20.11
C LEU A 120 -6.11 5.60 -19.68
N LEU A 121 -5.63 4.86 -18.67
CA LEU A 121 -6.39 3.78 -18.04
C LEU A 121 -6.83 4.24 -16.65
N ILE A 122 -8.00 3.77 -16.19
CA ILE A 122 -8.44 4.03 -14.82
C ILE A 122 -8.63 2.71 -14.07
N THR A 123 -8.29 2.71 -12.77
CA THR A 123 -8.51 1.58 -11.88
C THR A 123 -8.76 2.08 -10.44
N THR A 124 -8.94 1.16 -9.50
CA THR A 124 -9.17 1.49 -8.09
C THR A 124 -7.85 1.48 -7.31
N ASN A 125 -7.88 2.03 -6.09
CA ASN A 125 -6.68 2.10 -5.24
C ASN A 125 -6.39 0.82 -4.46
N PHE A 126 -6.99 -0.32 -4.81
CA PHE A 126 -6.61 -1.62 -4.24
C PHE A 126 -5.22 -2.00 -4.75
N SER A 127 -4.28 -2.27 -3.83
CA SER A 127 -2.87 -2.49 -4.19
C SER A 127 -2.68 -3.62 -5.21
N LEU A 128 -3.37 -4.76 -5.02
CA LEU A 128 -3.23 -5.88 -5.96
C LEU A 128 -3.65 -5.46 -7.38
N THR A 129 -4.80 -4.78 -7.51
CA THR A 129 -5.26 -4.30 -8.81
C THR A 129 -4.25 -3.32 -9.43
N PHE A 130 -3.78 -2.36 -8.63
CA PHE A 130 -2.81 -1.37 -9.12
C PHE A 130 -1.53 -2.04 -9.65
N PHE A 131 -0.92 -2.92 -8.83
CA PHE A 131 0.34 -3.55 -9.23
C PHE A 131 0.16 -4.53 -10.41
N SER A 132 -0.99 -5.20 -10.49
CA SER A 132 -1.28 -6.05 -11.65
C SER A 132 -1.39 -5.22 -12.92
N VAL A 133 -2.17 -4.13 -12.89
CA VAL A 133 -2.37 -3.28 -14.06
C VAL A 133 -1.06 -2.58 -14.46
N SER A 134 -0.37 -1.95 -13.50
CA SER A 134 0.88 -1.23 -13.81
C SER A 134 1.96 -2.19 -14.34
N GLY A 135 2.08 -3.38 -13.73
CA GLY A 135 3.04 -4.38 -14.18
C GLY A 135 2.79 -4.88 -15.61
N GLU A 136 1.51 -5.10 -15.95
CA GLU A 136 1.16 -5.52 -17.32
C GLU A 136 1.42 -4.39 -18.34
N VAL A 137 1.12 -3.13 -17.96
CA VAL A 137 1.43 -1.98 -18.82
C VAL A 137 2.95 -1.87 -19.01
N GLU A 138 3.74 -1.92 -17.93
CA GLU A 138 5.20 -1.89 -17.99
C GLU A 138 5.75 -2.99 -18.92
N GLY A 139 5.16 -4.19 -18.82
CA GLY A 139 5.55 -5.33 -19.63
C GLY A 139 5.36 -5.12 -21.13
N THR A 140 4.51 -4.18 -21.55
CA THR A 140 4.34 -3.87 -22.98
C THR A 140 5.50 -3.08 -23.57
N GLY A 141 6.28 -2.39 -22.75
CA GLY A 141 7.27 -1.42 -23.18
C GLY A 141 6.66 -0.12 -23.73
N LYS A 142 5.33 0.02 -23.70
CA LYS A 142 4.61 1.24 -24.10
C LYS A 142 4.20 2.02 -22.87
N PRO A 143 4.45 3.33 -22.83
CA PRO A 143 4.05 4.12 -21.67
C PRO A 143 2.53 4.35 -21.63
N ALA A 144 2.02 4.59 -20.44
CA ALA A 144 0.59 4.91 -20.24
C ALA A 144 0.38 5.76 -18.98
N TRP A 145 -0.69 6.51 -18.97
CA TRP A 145 -1.21 7.19 -17.80
C TRP A 145 -2.13 6.22 -17.05
N LEU A 146 -1.90 6.01 -15.77
CA LEU A 146 -2.75 5.14 -14.93
C LEU A 146 -3.39 5.99 -13.84
N LEU A 147 -4.68 6.28 -14.00
CA LEU A 147 -5.45 7.05 -13.04
C LEU A 147 -6.03 6.11 -11.98
N VAL A 148 -5.79 6.43 -10.72
CA VAL A 148 -6.20 5.58 -9.60
C VAL A 148 -7.28 6.31 -8.81
N ALA A 149 -8.50 5.76 -8.83
CA ALA A 149 -9.64 6.29 -8.08
C ALA A 149 -9.64 5.77 -6.64
N ASP A 150 -10.03 6.62 -5.72
CA ASP A 150 -10.24 6.21 -4.33
C ASP A 150 -11.52 5.39 -4.22
N ALA A 151 -11.37 4.12 -3.91
CA ALA A 151 -12.46 3.16 -3.74
C ALA A 151 -12.33 2.44 -2.38
N ASP A 152 -11.78 3.14 -1.37
CA ASP A 152 -11.50 2.58 -0.03
C ASP A 152 -10.64 1.32 -0.11
N GLY A 153 -9.73 1.24 -1.08
CA GLY A 153 -8.85 0.09 -1.25
C GLY A 153 -9.55 -1.18 -1.74
N GLN A 154 -10.74 -1.06 -2.32
CA GLN A 154 -11.48 -2.23 -2.81
C GLN A 154 -11.18 -2.48 -4.28
N SER A 155 -11.29 -3.75 -4.70
CA SER A 155 -11.12 -4.13 -6.11
C SER A 155 -12.25 -3.54 -6.97
N VAL A 156 -12.05 -3.53 -8.29
CA VAL A 156 -13.00 -2.95 -9.25
C VAL A 156 -14.43 -3.49 -9.02
N LEU A 157 -14.59 -4.81 -9.00
CA LEU A 157 -15.92 -5.43 -8.85
C LEU A 157 -16.53 -5.15 -7.47
N THR A 158 -15.71 -5.25 -6.41
CA THR A 158 -16.19 -5.03 -5.04
C THR A 158 -16.63 -3.58 -4.86
N SER A 159 -15.83 -2.64 -5.35
CA SER A 159 -16.15 -1.20 -5.22
C SER A 159 -17.34 -0.80 -6.08
N TRP A 160 -17.47 -1.39 -7.28
CA TRP A 160 -18.65 -1.17 -8.14
C TRP A 160 -19.91 -1.66 -7.43
N ALA A 161 -19.89 -2.89 -6.93
CA ALA A 161 -21.02 -3.47 -6.20
C ALA A 161 -21.39 -2.65 -4.94
N ALA A 162 -20.39 -2.00 -4.32
CA ALA A 162 -20.58 -1.16 -3.14
C ALA A 162 -20.94 0.30 -3.48
N GLY A 163 -21.07 0.64 -4.77
CA GLY A 163 -21.38 2.01 -5.21
C GLY A 163 -20.24 3.00 -4.98
N LYS A 164 -18.99 2.49 -4.90
CA LYS A 164 -17.81 3.34 -4.67
C LYS A 164 -16.98 3.55 -5.93
N PHE A 165 -17.31 2.83 -7.01
CA PHE A 165 -16.64 2.97 -8.30
C PHE A 165 -17.73 2.92 -9.37
N ASP A 166 -18.42 4.04 -9.54
CA ASP A 166 -19.50 4.23 -10.48
C ASP A 166 -19.13 5.35 -11.49
N ALA A 167 -20.04 5.68 -12.39
CA ALA A 167 -19.78 6.68 -13.45
C ALA A 167 -19.45 8.06 -12.86
N LEU A 168 -20.15 8.47 -11.81
CA LEU A 168 -19.89 9.76 -11.15
C LEU A 168 -18.49 9.80 -10.53
N LYS A 169 -18.11 8.71 -9.86
CA LYS A 169 -16.77 8.62 -9.23
C LYS A 169 -15.67 8.63 -10.29
N ILE A 170 -15.84 7.88 -11.37
CA ILE A 170 -14.89 7.84 -12.49
C ILE A 170 -14.74 9.26 -13.08
N ALA A 171 -15.85 9.89 -13.43
CA ALA A 171 -15.85 11.23 -14.03
C ALA A 171 -15.21 12.27 -13.10
N LYS A 172 -15.56 12.22 -11.82
CA LYS A 172 -14.99 13.12 -10.80
C LYS A 172 -13.47 12.92 -10.71
N THR A 173 -13.02 11.67 -10.70
CA THR A 173 -11.58 11.36 -10.60
C THR A 173 -10.83 11.92 -11.83
N VAL A 174 -11.39 11.77 -13.03
CA VAL A 174 -10.78 12.32 -14.25
C VAL A 174 -10.67 13.85 -14.14
N LYS A 175 -11.77 14.52 -13.80
CA LYS A 175 -11.81 15.99 -13.70
C LYS A 175 -10.82 16.53 -12.66
N GLU A 176 -10.76 15.90 -11.48
CA GLU A 176 -9.92 16.36 -10.38
C GLU A 176 -8.42 16.04 -10.58
N SER A 177 -8.09 15.06 -11.42
CA SER A 177 -6.71 14.65 -11.65
C SER A 177 -5.89 15.64 -12.48
N GLY A 178 -6.57 16.51 -13.23
CA GLY A 178 -5.92 17.43 -14.17
C GLY A 178 -5.34 16.75 -15.40
N VAL A 179 -5.68 15.47 -15.65
CA VAL A 179 -5.10 14.69 -16.75
C VAL A 179 -5.46 15.27 -18.11
N GLU A 180 -6.58 15.98 -18.20
CA GLU A 180 -7.02 16.68 -19.42
C GLU A 180 -5.94 17.57 -20.02
N THR A 181 -5.15 18.22 -19.18
CA THR A 181 -4.10 19.13 -19.63
C THR A 181 -2.85 18.40 -20.12
N LYS A 182 -2.77 17.10 -19.89
CA LYS A 182 -1.61 16.26 -20.26
C LYS A 182 -1.87 15.43 -21.52
N LEU A 183 -3.10 15.42 -22.04
CA LEU A 183 -3.50 14.56 -23.16
C LEU A 183 -3.91 15.39 -24.38
N ALA A 184 -3.51 14.92 -25.56
CA ALA A 184 -3.97 15.47 -26.84
C ALA A 184 -5.29 14.82 -27.29
N HIS A 185 -5.79 13.85 -26.51
CA HIS A 185 -7.02 13.12 -26.81
C HIS A 185 -7.93 13.10 -25.58
N HIS A 186 -9.20 12.77 -25.78
CA HIS A 186 -10.18 12.61 -24.71
C HIS A 186 -10.69 11.16 -24.71
N LYS A 187 -9.77 10.20 -24.53
CA LYS A 187 -10.09 8.77 -24.49
C LYS A 187 -9.72 8.21 -23.13
N LEU A 188 -10.66 7.48 -22.52
CA LEU A 188 -10.49 6.84 -21.20
C LEU A 188 -10.76 5.34 -21.33
N VAL A 189 -9.81 4.53 -20.89
CA VAL A 189 -9.99 3.06 -20.84
C VAL A 189 -10.46 2.67 -19.45
N ILE A 190 -11.69 2.15 -19.34
CA ILE A 190 -12.25 1.64 -18.08
C ILE A 190 -12.07 0.12 -18.01
N PRO A 191 -11.99 -0.47 -16.80
CA PRO A 191 -11.87 -1.92 -16.67
C PRO A 191 -13.06 -2.66 -17.30
N GLY A 192 -12.79 -3.75 -18.01
CA GLY A 192 -13.84 -4.53 -18.68
C GLY A 192 -14.91 -5.10 -17.74
N HIS A 193 -14.58 -5.24 -16.46
CA HIS A 193 -15.54 -5.68 -15.45
C HIS A 193 -16.70 -4.69 -15.24
N VAL A 194 -16.49 -3.42 -15.56
CA VAL A 194 -17.50 -2.37 -15.41
C VAL A 194 -17.90 -1.77 -16.76
N ALA A 195 -17.85 -2.59 -17.81
CA ALA A 195 -18.21 -2.19 -19.18
C ALA A 195 -19.59 -1.54 -19.28
N SER A 196 -20.53 -1.96 -18.43
CA SER A 196 -21.89 -1.41 -18.39
C SER A 196 -21.93 0.08 -18.04
N LEU A 197 -20.87 0.62 -17.42
CA LEU A 197 -20.80 2.02 -17.04
C LEU A 197 -20.39 2.94 -18.21
N SER A 198 -19.95 2.38 -19.35
CA SER A 198 -19.33 3.19 -20.43
C SER A 198 -20.21 4.37 -20.86
N GLY A 199 -21.51 4.11 -21.14
CA GLY A 199 -22.43 5.17 -21.54
C GLY A 199 -22.65 6.23 -20.47
N GLU A 200 -22.83 5.77 -19.22
CA GLU A 200 -23.02 6.70 -18.08
C GLU A 200 -21.77 7.56 -17.85
N VAL A 201 -20.58 6.99 -18.03
CA VAL A 201 -19.32 7.74 -17.89
C VAL A 201 -19.21 8.79 -19.01
N GLU A 202 -19.61 8.46 -20.25
CA GLU A 202 -19.62 9.43 -21.34
C GLU A 202 -20.62 10.57 -21.10
N GLU A 203 -21.78 10.27 -20.49
CA GLU A 203 -22.74 11.31 -20.10
C GLU A 203 -22.15 12.25 -19.04
N GLU A 204 -21.38 11.70 -18.09
CA GLU A 204 -20.73 12.48 -17.02
C GLU A 204 -19.45 13.21 -17.48
N LEU A 205 -18.85 12.78 -18.61
CA LEU A 205 -17.64 13.37 -19.21
C LEU A 205 -17.91 13.78 -20.66
N PRO A 206 -18.71 14.85 -20.89
CA PRO A 206 -18.99 15.26 -22.26
C PRO A 206 -17.72 15.54 -23.05
N GLY A 207 -17.64 14.96 -24.25
CA GLY A 207 -16.48 15.10 -25.13
C GLY A 207 -15.43 14.02 -24.95
N TRP A 208 -15.59 13.12 -23.98
CA TRP A 208 -14.71 11.97 -23.82
C TRP A 208 -15.27 10.73 -24.50
N GLN A 209 -14.41 9.92 -25.04
CA GLN A 209 -14.71 8.59 -25.54
C GLN A 209 -14.31 7.56 -24.51
N VAL A 210 -15.24 6.74 -24.06
CA VAL A 210 -14.95 5.70 -23.08
C VAL A 210 -14.72 4.37 -23.81
N MET A 211 -13.53 3.86 -23.67
CA MET A 211 -13.11 2.57 -24.25
C MET A 211 -13.18 1.50 -23.17
N VAL A 212 -13.78 0.38 -23.52
CA VAL A 212 -13.87 -0.76 -22.59
C VAL A 212 -12.59 -1.59 -22.73
N GLY A 213 -11.80 -1.62 -21.68
CA GLY A 213 -10.59 -2.41 -21.59
C GLY A 213 -10.88 -3.89 -21.30
N PRO A 214 -9.83 -4.69 -21.14
CA PRO A 214 -10.01 -6.11 -20.83
C PRO A 214 -10.50 -6.31 -19.40
N ARG A 215 -11.05 -7.50 -19.14
CA ARG A 215 -11.45 -7.88 -17.78
C ARG A 215 -10.26 -8.23 -16.91
N GLU A 216 -9.30 -8.94 -17.48
CA GLU A 216 -8.11 -9.40 -16.76
C GLU A 216 -6.90 -8.54 -17.14
N ALA A 217 -6.07 -8.22 -16.14
CA ALA A 217 -4.89 -7.39 -16.37
C ALA A 217 -3.92 -8.02 -17.38
N VAL A 218 -3.80 -9.34 -17.38
CA VAL A 218 -2.91 -10.08 -18.29
C VAL A 218 -3.25 -9.83 -19.78
N ASP A 219 -4.46 -9.38 -20.10
CA ASP A 219 -4.87 -9.08 -21.47
C ASP A 219 -4.58 -7.62 -21.89
N ILE A 220 -4.12 -6.77 -20.97
CA ILE A 220 -3.80 -5.37 -21.26
C ILE A 220 -2.77 -5.22 -22.39
N PRO A 221 -1.67 -6.00 -22.42
CA PRO A 221 -0.71 -5.87 -23.52
C PRO A 221 -1.32 -6.10 -24.90
N THR A 222 -2.15 -7.12 -25.03
CA THR A 222 -2.85 -7.41 -26.29
C THR A 222 -3.81 -6.28 -26.64
N TYR A 223 -4.57 -5.78 -25.65
CA TYR A 223 -5.52 -4.69 -25.85
C TYR A 223 -4.83 -3.42 -26.34
N LEU A 224 -3.75 -3.00 -25.69
CA LEU A 224 -3.01 -1.79 -26.04
C LEU A 224 -2.39 -1.91 -27.45
N LYS A 225 -2.00 -3.12 -27.84
CA LYS A 225 -1.41 -3.36 -29.17
C LYS A 225 -2.45 -3.40 -30.28
N THR A 226 -3.64 -3.96 -30.02
CA THR A 226 -4.63 -4.22 -31.08
C THR A 226 -5.76 -3.21 -31.13
N VAL A 227 -6.24 -2.75 -29.99
CA VAL A 227 -7.40 -1.85 -29.92
C VAL A 227 -6.96 -0.39 -29.82
N TRP A 228 -6.11 -0.08 -28.85
CA TRP A 228 -5.66 1.31 -28.65
C TRP A 228 -4.90 1.85 -29.87
N SER A 229 -3.99 1.08 -30.44
CA SER A 229 -3.15 1.56 -31.53
C SER A 229 -3.92 1.74 -32.86
N GLN A 230 -5.18 1.29 -32.93
CA GLN A 230 -6.04 1.47 -34.11
C GLN A 230 -7.11 2.55 -33.90
N SER A 231 -7.25 3.09 -32.70
CA SER A 231 -8.24 4.10 -32.34
C SER A 231 -7.63 5.51 -32.34
#